data_bcdf6a442f65f9934cd2d8898ff31212
#
_entry.id   bcdf6a442f65f9934cd2d8898ff31212
#
_cell.length_a   1.000
_cell.length_b   1.000
_cell.length_c   1.000
_cell.angle_alpha   90.00
_cell.angle_beta   90.00
_cell.angle_gamma   90.00
#
_symmetry.space_group_name_H-M   'P 1'
#
loop_
_entity.id
_entity.type
_entity.pdbx_description
1 polymer ?
#
loop_
_entity_poly.entity_id
_entity_poly.type
_entity_poly.pdbx_seq_one_letter_code
_entity_poly.pdbx_strand_id
1 'polypeptide(L)'
;MKKTVVIDVVGLSKSVIGDHTPFLKKYIAERNITNIEPVLPAVTTSVQSTYLTGKWPTETGIVGNGWFDREDSEVKFWKQSNKLVNGDKIWDKAKKLDPNFTSANMFWWYNMYSTADFTVTPRPQYLADGRKMPDCYSQPAELRDVLQEKLGQFPLFQFWGPGANIKSTQWIADASMLNDDKNDPTFTVIYLPHLDYCLQKFGPDFSKISTELGEIDKVVEQLVTFYQSKNAEIIILSEYGIAPVSNPIHLNRLLRKEGLIQIRVERGLELLDAAASKAVAIADHQIAHIYINDPSVTEKVKSLLKGFKGIELILDREAQKEHHIDHERAGDLVVIADKDSWFTYYFWLDDAVAPDYARCVDIHKKPGYDPVEMFMTSKARAGYKLMRKLAGFRYVMDVIPLDATLIKGSHGRTNVADEYKAVLITDEPQGKTIQPTDIFDMMWQHLLK
;
A
#
# COMPACT_ATOMS: atom_id res chain seq x y z
N MET A 1 26.92 -12.99 -8.54
CA MET A 1 25.70 -12.37 -9.10
C MET A 1 25.94 -10.89 -9.35
N LYS A 2 25.25 -10.29 -10.31
CA LYS A 2 25.37 -8.86 -10.65
C LYS A 2 24.65 -8.00 -9.61
N LYS A 3 25.30 -6.90 -9.18
CA LYS A 3 24.63 -5.91 -8.32
C LYS A 3 23.38 -5.37 -9.01
N THR A 4 22.22 -5.47 -8.36
CA THR A 4 20.93 -5.12 -8.96
C THR A 4 20.10 -4.33 -7.95
N VAL A 5 19.52 -3.21 -8.40
CA VAL A 5 18.59 -2.41 -7.61
C VAL A 5 17.22 -2.31 -8.28
N VAL A 6 16.18 -2.47 -7.50
CA VAL A 6 14.78 -2.30 -7.91
C VAL A 6 14.23 -1.06 -7.21
N ILE A 7 13.86 -0.06 -7.97
CA ILE A 7 13.28 1.20 -7.48
C ILE A 7 11.78 1.14 -7.78
N ASP A 8 11.00 0.95 -6.74
CA ASP A 8 9.54 0.92 -6.81
C ASP A 8 8.98 2.32 -6.57
N VAL A 9 8.47 2.93 -7.62
CA VAL A 9 7.85 4.27 -7.60
C VAL A 9 6.34 4.09 -7.62
N VAL A 10 5.74 4.03 -6.44
CA VAL A 10 4.31 3.73 -6.28
C VAL A 10 3.44 4.77 -6.97
N GLY A 11 2.46 4.32 -7.74
CA GLY A 11 1.59 5.20 -8.52
C GLY A 11 2.18 5.68 -9.85
N LEU A 12 3.43 5.31 -10.18
CA LEU A 12 4.02 5.63 -11.49
C LEU A 12 3.30 4.84 -12.58
N SER A 13 2.86 5.55 -13.59
CA SER A 13 2.23 5.00 -14.79
C SER A 13 2.56 5.87 -16.00
N LYS A 14 2.25 5.40 -17.19
CA LYS A 14 2.50 6.22 -18.40
C LYS A 14 1.77 7.56 -18.38
N SER A 15 0.63 7.64 -17.67
CA SER A 15 -0.15 8.87 -17.58
C SER A 15 0.56 10.01 -16.84
N VAL A 16 1.55 9.73 -15.99
CA VAL A 16 2.24 10.74 -15.17
C VAL A 16 3.67 11.01 -15.61
N ILE A 17 4.19 10.28 -16.62
CA ILE A 17 5.52 10.53 -17.19
C ILE A 17 5.40 11.59 -18.30
N GLY A 18 6.07 12.73 -18.13
CA GLY A 18 5.97 13.82 -19.10
C GLY A 18 6.79 15.05 -18.72
N ASP A 19 6.24 16.24 -19.01
CA ASP A 19 6.95 17.52 -18.82
C ASP A 19 7.23 17.84 -17.32
N HIS A 20 6.46 17.27 -16.42
CA HIS A 20 6.65 17.43 -14.98
C HIS A 20 7.62 16.41 -14.36
N THR A 21 8.05 15.42 -15.16
CA THR A 21 9.04 14.39 -14.78
C THR A 21 10.16 14.35 -15.83
N PRO A 22 10.96 15.43 -15.98
CA PRO A 22 11.91 15.56 -17.08
C PRO A 22 13.00 14.50 -17.08
N PHE A 23 13.46 14.05 -15.91
CA PHE A 23 14.43 12.97 -15.81
C PHE A 23 13.82 11.65 -16.33
N LEU A 24 12.68 11.23 -15.79
CA LEU A 24 12.00 10.00 -16.22
C LEU A 24 11.66 10.05 -17.70
N LYS A 25 11.16 11.20 -18.21
CA LYS A 25 10.87 11.39 -19.64
C LYS A 25 12.11 11.14 -20.51
N LYS A 26 13.27 11.66 -20.12
CA LYS A 26 14.55 11.43 -20.81
C LYS A 26 15.01 9.99 -20.63
N TYR A 27 14.91 9.45 -19.43
CA TYR A 27 15.37 8.13 -19.08
C TYR A 27 14.68 7.03 -19.89
N ILE A 28 13.36 7.12 -20.07
CA ILE A 28 12.60 6.16 -20.89
C ILE A 28 12.83 6.31 -22.40
N ALA A 29 13.30 7.47 -22.87
CA ALA A 29 13.62 7.65 -24.30
C ALA A 29 14.79 6.77 -24.76
N GLU A 30 15.65 6.35 -23.83
CA GLU A 30 16.82 5.50 -24.07
C GLU A 30 16.62 4.07 -23.57
N ARG A 31 15.42 3.71 -23.08
CA ARG A 31 15.10 2.43 -22.44
C ARG A 31 13.73 1.91 -22.85
N ASN A 32 13.43 0.71 -22.40
CA ASN A 32 12.14 0.09 -22.65
C ASN A 32 11.17 0.33 -21.49
N ILE A 33 9.96 0.80 -21.80
CA ILE A 33 8.85 0.91 -20.87
C ILE A 33 7.75 -0.07 -21.24
N THR A 34 7.44 -0.97 -20.34
CA THR A 34 6.44 -2.03 -20.51
C THR A 34 5.34 -1.87 -19.46
N ASN A 35 4.08 -2.10 -19.84
CA ASN A 35 3.00 -2.17 -18.85
C ASN A 35 3.08 -3.51 -18.10
N ILE A 36 2.83 -3.47 -16.80
CA ILE A 36 2.64 -4.68 -15.99
C ILE A 36 1.13 -4.92 -15.87
N GLU A 37 0.68 -6.13 -16.17
CA GLU A 37 -0.72 -6.51 -15.95
C GLU A 37 -1.04 -6.49 -14.45
N PRO A 38 -2.22 -5.97 -14.04
CA PRO A 38 -2.52 -5.81 -12.64
C PRO A 38 -2.72 -7.15 -11.91
N VAL A 39 -2.21 -7.25 -10.70
CA VAL A 39 -2.62 -8.28 -9.72
C VAL A 39 -4.03 -7.96 -9.22
N LEU A 40 -4.84 -8.95 -8.91
CA LEU A 40 -6.05 -8.73 -8.11
C LEU A 40 -5.80 -9.15 -6.65
N PRO A 41 -5.88 -8.19 -5.70
CA PRO A 41 -6.05 -6.76 -5.89
C PRO A 41 -4.74 -6.04 -6.25
N ALA A 42 -4.85 -4.98 -7.06
CA ALA A 42 -3.73 -4.10 -7.38
C ALA A 42 -3.48 -3.12 -6.21
N VAL A 43 -2.99 -3.65 -5.09
CA VAL A 43 -2.63 -2.91 -3.87
C VAL A 43 -1.25 -3.32 -3.39
N THR A 44 -0.58 -2.45 -2.64
CA THR A 44 0.84 -2.56 -2.27
C THR A 44 1.26 -3.97 -1.85
N THR A 45 0.59 -4.54 -0.86
CA THR A 45 1.08 -5.78 -0.23
C THR A 45 0.93 -7.01 -1.12
N SER A 46 -0.16 -7.12 -1.88
CA SER A 46 -0.36 -8.22 -2.82
C SER A 46 0.58 -8.13 -4.02
N VAL A 47 0.79 -6.91 -4.55
CA VAL A 47 1.68 -6.71 -5.70
C VAL A 47 3.13 -6.97 -5.32
N GLN A 48 3.63 -6.38 -4.23
CA GLN A 48 5.01 -6.61 -3.77
C GLN A 48 5.28 -8.07 -3.45
N SER A 49 4.32 -8.76 -2.81
CA SER A 49 4.45 -10.19 -2.52
C SER A 49 4.51 -11.03 -3.81
N THR A 50 3.72 -10.67 -4.82
CA THR A 50 3.76 -11.32 -6.14
C THR A 50 5.11 -11.10 -6.83
N TYR A 51 5.61 -9.86 -6.86
CA TYR A 51 6.91 -9.56 -7.48
C TYR A 51 8.08 -10.28 -6.81
N LEU A 52 8.09 -10.34 -5.47
CA LEU A 52 9.19 -10.98 -4.72
C LEU A 52 9.17 -12.51 -4.76
N THR A 53 8.04 -13.14 -5.06
CA THR A 53 7.89 -14.61 -5.02
C THR A 53 7.64 -15.24 -6.39
N GLY A 54 7.21 -14.45 -7.39
CA GLY A 54 6.72 -14.98 -8.67
C GLY A 54 5.40 -15.73 -8.55
N LYS A 55 4.61 -15.47 -7.49
CA LYS A 55 3.40 -16.21 -7.16
C LYS A 55 2.20 -15.31 -7.02
N TRP A 56 1.03 -15.83 -7.36
CA TRP A 56 -0.23 -15.14 -7.23
C TRP A 56 -0.72 -15.04 -5.77
N PRO A 57 -1.68 -14.14 -5.44
CA PRO A 57 -2.28 -14.04 -4.10
C PRO A 57 -2.85 -15.35 -3.56
N THR A 58 -3.39 -16.23 -4.41
CA THR A 58 -3.85 -17.57 -4.03
C THR A 58 -2.73 -18.41 -3.40
N GLU A 59 -1.48 -18.21 -3.79
CA GLU A 59 -0.31 -18.94 -3.29
C GLU A 59 0.40 -18.20 -2.16
N THR A 60 0.56 -16.85 -2.30
CA THR A 60 1.24 -16.04 -1.29
C THR A 60 0.40 -15.86 -0.03
N GLY A 61 -0.93 -15.99 -0.14
CA GLY A 61 -1.89 -15.72 0.91
C GLY A 61 -2.11 -14.23 1.19
N ILE A 62 -1.58 -13.33 0.33
CA ILE A 62 -1.73 -11.90 0.49
C ILE A 62 -2.83 -11.39 -0.43
N VAL A 63 -4.03 -11.39 0.09
CA VAL A 63 -5.27 -11.08 -0.62
C VAL A 63 -5.62 -9.58 -0.60
N GLY A 64 -4.81 -8.74 0.00
CA GLY A 64 -5.00 -7.29 0.14
C GLY A 64 -4.08 -6.71 1.21
N ASN A 65 -4.17 -5.40 1.48
CA ASN A 65 -3.44 -4.75 2.56
C ASN A 65 -3.93 -5.20 3.96
N GLY A 66 -5.08 -5.86 3.98
CA GLY A 66 -5.65 -6.46 5.18
C GLY A 66 -6.81 -7.40 4.86
N TRP A 67 -7.21 -8.15 5.85
CA TRP A 67 -8.31 -9.13 5.78
C TRP A 67 -8.94 -9.34 7.17
N PHE A 68 -10.12 -9.95 7.20
CA PHE A 68 -10.70 -10.48 8.44
C PHE A 68 -10.12 -11.87 8.71
N ASP A 69 -9.39 -11.98 9.80
CA ASP A 69 -8.86 -13.25 10.27
C ASP A 69 -9.95 -13.98 11.06
N ARG A 70 -10.42 -15.09 10.51
CA ARG A 70 -11.51 -15.86 11.11
C ARG A 70 -11.09 -16.61 12.37
N GLU A 71 -9.82 -17.01 12.46
CA GLU A 71 -9.27 -17.72 13.61
C GLU A 71 -9.18 -16.80 14.82
N ASP A 72 -8.57 -15.63 14.65
CA ASP A 72 -8.45 -14.63 15.72
C ASP A 72 -9.70 -13.76 15.87
N SER A 73 -10.66 -13.85 14.91
CA SER A 73 -11.85 -12.99 14.85
C SER A 73 -11.54 -11.50 14.80
N GLU A 74 -10.44 -11.13 14.13
CA GLU A 74 -9.90 -9.78 14.08
C GLU A 74 -9.70 -9.30 12.65
N VAL A 75 -9.95 -8.01 12.39
CA VAL A 75 -9.53 -7.37 11.14
C VAL A 75 -8.06 -7.00 11.23
N LYS A 76 -7.24 -7.56 10.34
CA LYS A 76 -5.78 -7.39 10.31
C LYS A 76 -5.38 -6.54 9.11
N PHE A 77 -5.16 -5.23 9.32
CA PHE A 77 -4.61 -4.31 8.30
C PHE A 77 -3.16 -3.96 8.60
N TRP A 78 -2.34 -3.83 7.53
CA TRP A 78 -0.97 -3.31 7.58
C TRP A 78 -0.06 -4.08 8.55
N LYS A 79 -0.25 -5.39 8.66
CA LYS A 79 0.68 -6.25 9.40
C LYS A 79 2.02 -6.29 8.66
N GLN A 80 3.13 -6.43 9.40
CA GLN A 80 4.48 -6.25 8.85
C GLN A 80 5.33 -7.53 8.84
N SER A 81 4.82 -8.64 9.41
CA SER A 81 5.59 -9.88 9.50
C SER A 81 5.74 -10.55 8.14
N ASN A 82 6.98 -10.80 7.71
CA ASN A 82 7.30 -11.54 6.50
C ASN A 82 6.76 -13.00 6.51
N LYS A 83 6.54 -13.56 7.71
CA LYS A 83 5.95 -14.89 7.88
C LYS A 83 4.52 -15.02 7.38
N LEU A 84 3.84 -13.90 7.10
CA LEU A 84 2.51 -13.90 6.50
C LEU A 84 2.52 -14.21 5.00
N VAL A 85 3.66 -13.98 4.34
CA VAL A 85 3.83 -14.20 2.90
C VAL A 85 4.37 -15.61 2.67
N ASN A 86 3.57 -16.47 2.06
CA ASN A 86 3.99 -17.81 1.69
C ASN A 86 4.94 -17.78 0.48
N GLY A 87 5.85 -18.75 0.43
CA GLY A 87 6.81 -18.91 -0.66
C GLY A 87 8.16 -18.23 -0.42
N ASP A 88 9.17 -18.77 -1.08
CA ASP A 88 10.54 -18.21 -1.08
C ASP A 88 10.56 -16.88 -1.83
N LYS A 89 11.24 -15.90 -1.27
CA LYS A 89 11.50 -14.61 -1.92
C LYS A 89 12.73 -14.74 -2.81
N ILE A 90 12.95 -13.81 -3.70
CA ILE A 90 14.05 -13.82 -4.66
C ILE A 90 15.42 -14.01 -3.97
N TRP A 91 15.63 -13.38 -2.81
CA TRP A 91 16.86 -13.52 -2.03
C TRP A 91 17.01 -14.90 -1.38
N ASP A 92 15.91 -15.60 -1.05
CA ASP A 92 15.98 -16.97 -0.53
C ASP A 92 16.50 -17.92 -1.60
N LYS A 93 16.03 -17.75 -2.85
CA LYS A 93 16.52 -18.51 -4.01
C LYS A 93 17.98 -18.17 -4.31
N ALA A 94 18.36 -16.88 -4.27
CA ALA A 94 19.71 -16.44 -4.56
C ALA A 94 20.74 -16.98 -3.56
N LYS A 95 20.45 -16.93 -2.26
CA LYS A 95 21.31 -17.46 -1.19
C LYS A 95 21.55 -18.97 -1.28
N LYS A 96 20.60 -19.72 -1.84
CA LYS A 96 20.80 -21.17 -2.09
C LYS A 96 21.85 -21.44 -3.17
N LEU A 97 22.05 -20.51 -4.11
CA LEU A 97 23.00 -20.64 -5.22
C LEU A 97 24.34 -19.96 -4.91
N ASP A 98 24.33 -18.86 -4.19
CA ASP A 98 25.52 -18.10 -3.83
C ASP A 98 25.49 -17.74 -2.34
N PRO A 99 26.26 -18.43 -1.49
CA PRO A 99 26.31 -18.14 -0.05
C PRO A 99 26.82 -16.72 0.29
N ASN A 100 27.51 -16.04 -0.63
CA ASN A 100 28.00 -14.67 -0.45
C ASN A 100 26.97 -13.61 -0.88
N PHE A 101 25.84 -14.04 -1.47
CA PHE A 101 24.77 -13.13 -1.85
C PHE A 101 24.19 -12.44 -0.62
N THR A 102 24.03 -11.11 -0.73
CA THR A 102 23.39 -10.29 0.29
C THR A 102 22.28 -9.44 -0.31
N SER A 103 21.28 -9.15 0.50
CA SER A 103 20.10 -8.42 0.05
C SER A 103 19.66 -7.35 1.04
N ALA A 104 19.11 -6.25 0.50
CA ALA A 104 18.51 -5.17 1.27
C ALA A 104 17.07 -4.95 0.87
N ASN A 105 16.17 -4.91 1.86
CA ASN A 105 14.78 -4.52 1.68
C ASN A 105 14.53 -3.15 2.35
N MET A 106 14.47 -2.11 1.55
CA MET A 106 14.31 -0.73 1.99
C MET A 106 12.85 -0.31 1.82
N PHE A 107 12.05 -0.59 2.84
CA PHE A 107 10.64 -0.21 3.00
C PHE A 107 9.60 -0.99 2.17
N TRP A 108 9.94 -2.00 1.39
CA TRP A 108 8.91 -2.90 0.86
C TRP A 108 8.20 -3.58 2.01
N TRP A 109 6.89 -3.82 1.87
CA TRP A 109 6.04 -4.30 2.97
C TRP A 109 6.38 -5.74 3.41
N TYR A 110 5.81 -6.20 4.51
CA TYR A 110 6.13 -7.47 5.16
C TYR A 110 7.63 -7.66 5.42
N ASN A 111 8.25 -6.62 5.98
CA ASN A 111 9.69 -6.52 6.11
C ASN A 111 10.23 -6.99 7.47
N MET A 112 9.40 -7.00 8.52
CA MET A 112 9.83 -7.52 9.83
C MET A 112 10.00 -9.03 9.77
N TYR A 113 11.07 -9.52 10.39
CA TYR A 113 11.41 -10.95 10.42
C TYR A 113 11.66 -11.55 9.02
N SER A 114 12.08 -10.72 8.09
CA SER A 114 12.49 -11.12 6.73
C SER A 114 13.76 -11.96 6.76
N THR A 115 13.96 -12.75 5.70
CA THR A 115 15.19 -13.48 5.43
C THR A 115 16.21 -12.64 4.63
N ALA A 116 15.88 -11.40 4.26
CA ALA A 116 16.84 -10.44 3.72
C ALA A 116 17.89 -10.05 4.79
N ASP A 117 19.10 -9.68 4.35
CA ASP A 117 20.22 -9.39 5.26
C ASP A 117 20.05 -8.03 5.94
N PHE A 118 19.60 -7.03 5.17
CA PHE A 118 19.38 -5.68 5.64
C PHE A 118 17.93 -5.28 5.40
N THR A 119 17.22 -4.90 6.44
CA THR A 119 15.82 -4.51 6.32
C THR A 119 15.54 -3.24 7.09
N VAL A 120 14.74 -2.33 6.52
CA VAL A 120 14.25 -1.13 7.19
C VAL A 120 12.77 -0.94 6.85
N THR A 121 11.92 -0.66 7.85
CA THR A 121 10.48 -0.46 7.66
C THR A 121 9.91 0.52 8.69
N PRO A 122 8.82 1.26 8.40
CA PRO A 122 8.20 2.13 9.38
C PRO A 122 7.72 1.32 10.60
N ARG A 123 8.15 1.71 11.78
CA ARG A 123 7.69 1.09 13.02
C ARG A 123 7.68 2.11 14.15
N PRO A 124 6.54 2.76 14.44
CA PRO A 124 6.48 3.68 15.56
C PRO A 124 6.66 2.97 16.89
N GLN A 125 7.21 3.69 17.87
CA GLN A 125 7.19 3.27 19.25
C GLN A 125 5.82 3.59 19.85
N TYR A 126 5.16 2.59 20.41
CA TYR A 126 3.91 2.74 21.16
C TYR A 126 4.25 2.73 22.65
N LEU A 127 4.22 3.91 23.27
CA LEU A 127 4.58 4.05 24.68
C LEU A 127 3.42 3.65 25.59
N ALA A 128 3.75 3.25 26.82
CA ALA A 128 2.75 2.85 27.82
C ALA A 128 1.77 3.98 28.20
N ASP A 129 2.16 5.24 28.04
CA ASP A 129 1.31 6.41 28.24
C ASP A 129 0.38 6.73 27.06
N GLY A 130 0.40 5.89 25.99
CA GLY A 130 -0.42 6.03 24.80
C GLY A 130 0.16 6.96 23.71
N ARG A 131 1.36 7.51 23.90
CA ARG A 131 2.02 8.27 22.84
C ARG A 131 2.53 7.36 21.75
N LYS A 132 2.45 7.83 20.51
CA LYS A 132 3.06 7.24 19.31
C LYS A 132 4.25 8.10 18.91
N MET A 133 5.46 7.54 19.02
CA MET A 133 6.69 8.23 18.66
C MET A 133 7.16 7.75 17.27
N PRO A 134 7.65 8.67 16.41
CA PRO A 134 8.18 8.28 15.12
C PRO A 134 9.41 7.40 15.29
N ASP A 135 9.48 6.33 14.49
CA ASP A 135 10.62 5.42 14.46
C ASP A 135 10.53 4.47 13.27
N CYS A 136 11.60 3.69 13.05
CA CYS A 136 11.65 2.57 12.12
C CYS A 136 12.22 1.31 12.81
N TYR A 137 11.87 0.16 12.27
CA TYR A 137 12.48 -1.13 12.58
C TYR A 137 13.59 -1.40 11.58
N SER A 138 14.66 -2.05 11.99
CA SER A 138 15.68 -2.59 11.10
C SER A 138 16.15 -3.97 11.53
N GLN A 139 16.75 -4.67 10.57
CA GLN A 139 17.55 -5.86 10.77
C GLN A 139 18.82 -5.71 9.90
N PRO A 140 20.02 -5.80 10.48
CA PRO A 140 20.30 -5.90 11.91
C PRO A 140 19.81 -4.66 12.67
N ALA A 141 19.59 -4.81 13.99
CA ALA A 141 18.96 -3.76 14.81
C ALA A 141 19.74 -2.43 14.84
N GLU A 142 21.06 -2.52 14.85
CA GLU A 142 21.97 -1.37 14.84
C GLU A 142 21.93 -0.53 13.55
N LEU A 143 21.44 -1.10 12.45
CA LEU A 143 21.27 -0.35 11.19
C LEU A 143 20.36 0.86 11.38
N ARG A 144 19.26 0.71 12.15
CA ARG A 144 18.35 1.80 12.52
C ARG A 144 19.11 2.97 13.15
N ASP A 145 19.97 2.68 14.11
CA ASP A 145 20.70 3.72 14.87
C ASP A 145 21.70 4.44 13.96
N VAL A 146 22.42 3.70 13.11
CA VAL A 146 23.34 4.27 12.10
C VAL A 146 22.60 5.20 11.14
N LEU A 147 21.46 4.78 10.63
CA LEU A 147 20.67 5.58 9.69
C LEU A 147 20.13 6.84 10.35
N GLN A 148 19.58 6.73 11.57
CA GLN A 148 19.03 7.89 12.27
C GLN A 148 20.11 8.84 12.80
N GLU A 149 21.30 8.36 13.12
CA GLU A 149 22.44 9.24 13.46
C GLU A 149 22.84 10.14 12.28
N LYS A 150 22.83 9.60 11.05
CA LYS A 150 23.27 10.32 9.85
C LYS A 150 22.17 11.17 9.21
N LEU A 151 20.95 10.66 9.16
CA LEU A 151 19.84 11.26 8.41
C LEU A 151 18.80 11.94 9.31
N GLY A 152 18.96 11.84 10.64
CA GLY A 152 17.91 12.18 11.59
C GLY A 152 16.82 11.12 11.67
N GLN A 153 15.91 11.29 12.60
CA GLN A 153 14.82 10.35 12.85
C GLN A 153 13.93 10.19 11.62
N PHE A 154 13.50 8.94 11.33
CA PHE A 154 12.56 8.67 10.23
C PHE A 154 11.31 9.54 10.37
N PRO A 155 10.94 10.33 9.35
CA PRO A 155 9.86 11.30 9.42
C PRO A 155 8.48 10.64 9.24
N LEU A 156 8.08 9.79 10.19
CA LEU A 156 6.87 8.96 10.15
C LEU A 156 5.59 9.78 9.88
N PHE A 157 5.49 11.00 10.44
CA PHE A 157 4.30 11.84 10.25
C PHE A 157 4.25 12.52 8.87
N GLN A 158 5.34 12.44 8.10
CA GLN A 158 5.41 12.80 6.69
C GLN A 158 5.31 11.58 5.76
N PHE A 159 5.30 10.37 6.33
CA PHE A 159 5.12 9.14 5.58
C PHE A 159 3.63 8.85 5.30
N TRP A 160 2.74 9.07 6.25
CA TRP A 160 1.31 8.88 6.09
C TRP A 160 0.50 9.87 6.93
N GLY A 161 -0.62 10.35 6.38
CA GLY A 161 -1.56 11.26 7.03
C GLY A 161 -1.56 12.66 6.41
N PRO A 162 -2.16 13.67 7.08
CA PRO A 162 -2.32 15.01 6.51
C PRO A 162 -1.00 15.76 6.26
N GLY A 163 0.07 15.31 6.89
CA GLY A 163 1.43 15.86 6.74
C GLY A 163 2.30 15.12 5.72
N ALA A 164 1.77 14.12 5.02
CA ALA A 164 2.52 13.35 4.05
C ALA A 164 3.14 14.24 2.97
N ASN A 165 4.43 14.06 2.69
CA ASN A 165 5.19 14.84 1.72
C ASN A 165 6.50 14.11 1.33
N ILE A 166 7.27 14.68 0.41
CA ILE A 166 8.50 14.09 -0.15
C ILE A 166 9.56 13.71 0.89
N LYS A 167 9.60 14.33 2.08
CA LYS A 167 10.68 14.12 3.07
C LYS A 167 10.82 12.68 3.51
N SER A 168 9.71 11.94 3.62
CA SER A 168 9.76 10.52 3.97
C SER A 168 10.34 9.67 2.85
N THR A 169 9.98 9.96 1.61
CA THR A 169 10.52 9.29 0.42
C THR A 169 11.98 9.63 0.21
N GLN A 170 12.39 10.90 0.40
CA GLN A 170 13.78 11.31 0.37
C GLN A 170 14.60 10.58 1.44
N TRP A 171 14.08 10.49 2.68
CA TRP A 171 14.76 9.76 3.75
C TRP A 171 14.96 8.27 3.39
N ILE A 172 13.98 7.63 2.73
CA ILE A 172 14.08 6.24 2.26
C ILE A 172 15.19 6.12 1.20
N ALA A 173 15.25 7.04 0.26
CA ALA A 173 16.27 7.06 -0.77
C ALA A 173 17.68 7.25 -0.17
N ASP A 174 17.83 8.22 0.73
CA ASP A 174 19.10 8.52 1.40
C ASP A 174 19.54 7.33 2.29
N ALA A 175 18.61 6.69 3.01
CA ALA A 175 18.87 5.49 3.79
C ALA A 175 19.30 4.31 2.94
N SER A 176 18.74 4.17 1.74
CA SER A 176 19.11 3.11 0.79
C SER A 176 20.53 3.30 0.28
N MET A 177 20.90 4.53 -0.10
CA MET A 177 22.26 4.84 -0.54
C MET A 177 23.28 4.68 0.60
N LEU A 178 22.95 5.13 1.81
CA LEU A 178 23.82 4.99 2.98
C LEU A 178 24.02 3.51 3.37
N ASN A 179 22.96 2.69 3.30
CA ASN A 179 23.06 1.27 3.50
C ASN A 179 23.92 0.59 2.42
N ASP A 180 23.78 1.01 1.16
CA ASP A 180 24.58 0.49 0.06
C ASP A 180 26.08 0.83 0.23
N ASP A 181 26.42 2.09 0.55
CA ASP A 181 27.79 2.50 0.80
C ASP A 181 28.46 1.74 1.96
N LYS A 182 27.68 1.37 2.96
CA LYS A 182 28.19 0.68 4.15
C LYS A 182 28.29 -0.84 3.99
N ASN A 183 27.29 -1.46 3.38
CA ASN A 183 27.09 -2.91 3.41
C ASN A 183 27.19 -3.58 2.04
N ASP A 184 27.18 -2.80 0.95
CA ASP A 184 27.32 -3.22 -0.44
C ASP A 184 26.47 -4.44 -0.83
N PRO A 185 25.14 -4.43 -0.60
CA PRO A 185 24.28 -5.57 -0.91
C PRO A 185 24.27 -5.87 -2.41
N THR A 186 24.20 -7.16 -2.75
CA THR A 186 24.10 -7.62 -4.15
C THR A 186 22.75 -7.26 -4.76
N PHE A 187 21.68 -7.30 -3.96
CA PHE A 187 20.31 -7.00 -4.39
C PHE A 187 19.63 -6.02 -3.43
N THR A 188 19.05 -4.96 -3.96
CA THR A 188 18.34 -3.97 -3.16
C THR A 188 16.97 -3.68 -3.75
N VAL A 189 15.91 -3.70 -2.93
CA VAL A 189 14.58 -3.19 -3.29
C VAL A 189 14.29 -1.94 -2.49
N ILE A 190 13.79 -0.88 -3.15
CA ILE A 190 13.55 0.45 -2.57
C ILE A 190 12.10 0.87 -2.84
N TYR A 191 11.38 1.33 -1.81
CA TYR A 191 9.98 1.74 -1.88
C TYR A 191 9.84 3.26 -1.83
N LEU A 192 9.23 3.88 -2.83
CA LEU A 192 9.05 5.32 -2.97
C LEU A 192 7.56 5.67 -3.09
N PRO A 193 6.83 5.88 -1.97
CA PRO A 193 5.36 6.00 -1.97
C PRO A 193 4.82 7.40 -2.30
N HIS A 194 5.64 8.38 -2.59
CA HIS A 194 5.24 9.81 -2.65
C HIS A 194 4.06 10.10 -3.59
N LEU A 195 4.05 9.52 -4.80
CA LEU A 195 2.99 9.79 -5.79
C LEU A 195 1.64 9.18 -5.38
N ASP A 196 1.64 8.08 -4.66
CA ASP A 196 0.42 7.43 -4.17
C ASP A 196 -0.47 8.43 -3.43
N TYR A 197 0.12 9.25 -2.58
CA TYR A 197 -0.60 10.19 -1.74
C TYR A 197 -1.25 11.34 -2.53
N CYS A 198 -0.50 11.98 -3.40
CA CYS A 198 -1.01 13.12 -4.17
C CYS A 198 -2.03 12.65 -5.23
N LEU A 199 -1.81 11.48 -5.84
CA LEU A 199 -2.71 10.92 -6.84
C LEU A 199 -4.04 10.47 -6.22
N GLN A 200 -4.04 9.90 -5.02
CA GLN A 200 -5.30 9.60 -4.32
C GLN A 200 -6.07 10.87 -3.91
N LYS A 201 -5.34 11.92 -3.48
CA LYS A 201 -5.94 13.19 -3.06
C LYS A 201 -6.55 13.97 -4.20
N PHE A 202 -5.86 14.07 -5.32
CA PHE A 202 -6.17 15.01 -6.40
C PHE A 202 -6.50 14.33 -7.73
N GLY A 203 -6.31 13.00 -7.81
CA GLY A 203 -6.31 12.31 -9.10
C GLY A 203 -5.11 12.73 -9.94
N PRO A 204 -5.02 12.30 -11.21
CA PRO A 204 -3.98 12.72 -12.16
C PRO A 204 -4.22 14.13 -12.70
N ASP A 205 -4.49 15.09 -11.82
CA ASP A 205 -4.69 16.51 -12.13
C ASP A 205 -3.35 17.26 -12.05
N PHE A 206 -2.68 17.41 -13.19
CA PHE A 206 -1.36 18.03 -13.27
C PHE A 206 -1.29 19.45 -12.72
N SER A 207 -2.41 20.18 -12.70
CA SER A 207 -2.46 21.53 -12.10
C SER A 207 -2.25 21.51 -10.58
N LYS A 208 -2.43 20.34 -9.95
CA LYS A 208 -2.32 20.14 -8.51
C LYS A 208 -1.15 19.29 -8.06
N ILE A 209 -0.65 18.41 -8.93
CA ILE A 209 0.39 17.42 -8.58
C ILE A 209 1.73 17.67 -9.27
N SER A 210 1.88 18.74 -10.06
CA SER A 210 3.12 19.04 -10.79
C SER A 210 4.34 19.17 -9.89
N THR A 211 4.17 19.73 -8.69
CA THR A 211 5.25 19.84 -7.70
C THR A 211 5.70 18.45 -7.23
N GLU A 212 4.75 17.60 -6.84
CA GLU A 212 5.01 16.25 -6.36
C GLU A 212 5.65 15.36 -7.42
N LEU A 213 5.25 15.54 -8.69
CA LEU A 213 5.88 14.88 -9.83
C LEU A 213 7.35 15.30 -10.00
N GLY A 214 7.64 16.59 -9.90
CA GLY A 214 9.01 17.10 -9.98
C GLY A 214 9.87 16.70 -8.77
N GLU A 215 9.28 16.54 -7.59
CA GLU A 215 9.98 16.10 -6.39
C GLU A 215 10.40 14.63 -6.51
N ILE A 216 9.48 13.72 -6.91
CA ILE A 216 9.82 12.30 -7.06
C ILE A 216 10.78 12.07 -8.22
N ASP A 217 10.65 12.81 -9.31
CA ASP A 217 11.57 12.74 -10.45
C ASP A 217 13.03 12.98 -10.04
N LYS A 218 13.27 13.96 -9.18
CA LYS A 218 14.60 14.26 -8.61
C LYS A 218 15.11 13.15 -7.70
N VAL A 219 14.25 12.56 -6.88
CA VAL A 219 14.64 11.44 -6.01
C VAL A 219 15.03 10.23 -6.85
N VAL A 220 14.27 9.92 -7.91
CA VAL A 220 14.61 8.84 -8.84
C VAL A 220 15.92 9.14 -9.57
N GLU A 221 16.13 10.37 -10.06
CA GLU A 221 17.40 10.79 -10.68
C GLU A 221 18.59 10.59 -9.74
N GLN A 222 18.47 10.97 -8.47
CA GLN A 222 19.49 10.79 -7.45
C GLN A 222 19.84 9.31 -7.27
N LEU A 223 18.84 8.44 -7.10
CA LEU A 223 19.06 6.99 -6.94
C LEU A 223 19.67 6.36 -8.19
N VAL A 224 19.16 6.68 -9.38
CA VAL A 224 19.69 6.16 -10.64
C VAL A 224 21.16 6.57 -10.81
N THR A 225 21.48 7.83 -10.59
CA THR A 225 22.87 8.35 -10.68
C THR A 225 23.79 7.65 -9.71
N PHE A 226 23.35 7.45 -8.46
CA PHE A 226 24.13 6.75 -7.44
C PHE A 226 24.39 5.30 -7.84
N TYR A 227 23.36 4.53 -8.22
CA TYR A 227 23.52 3.12 -8.56
C TYR A 227 24.23 2.89 -9.91
N GLN A 228 24.14 3.83 -10.85
CA GLN A 228 24.96 3.81 -12.05
C GLN A 228 26.46 3.96 -11.70
N SER A 229 26.81 4.80 -10.73
CA SER A 229 28.22 4.94 -10.25
C SER A 229 28.76 3.66 -9.60
N LYS A 230 27.86 2.79 -9.11
CA LYS A 230 28.17 1.46 -8.55
C LYS A 230 28.16 0.34 -9.60
N ASN A 231 27.95 0.66 -10.88
CA ASN A 231 27.80 -0.30 -11.98
C ASN A 231 26.70 -1.35 -11.72
N ALA A 232 25.60 -0.92 -11.06
CA ALA A 232 24.45 -1.78 -10.78
C ALA A 232 23.50 -1.86 -11.98
N GLU A 233 22.83 -3.01 -12.14
CA GLU A 233 21.63 -3.13 -12.96
C GLU A 233 20.48 -2.39 -12.27
N ILE A 234 19.77 -1.53 -13.01
CA ILE A 234 18.71 -0.69 -12.46
C ILE A 234 17.38 -1.07 -13.09
N ILE A 235 16.42 -1.41 -12.25
CA ILE A 235 15.05 -1.71 -12.61
C ILE A 235 14.18 -0.66 -11.93
N ILE A 236 13.41 0.11 -12.71
CA ILE A 236 12.38 0.99 -12.15
C ILE A 236 11.04 0.34 -12.46
N LEU A 237 10.21 0.20 -11.45
CA LEU A 237 8.86 -0.33 -11.60
C LEU A 237 7.86 0.39 -10.71
N SER A 238 6.60 0.06 -10.87
CA SER A 238 5.53 0.46 -9.96
C SER A 238 4.62 -0.73 -9.65
N GLU A 239 3.79 -0.58 -8.64
CA GLU A 239 2.82 -1.59 -8.21
C GLU A 239 1.50 -1.46 -8.98
N TYR A 240 1.08 -0.23 -9.21
CA TYR A 240 -0.15 0.17 -9.89
C TYR A 240 -0.03 1.63 -10.35
N GLY A 241 -0.89 2.03 -11.27
CA GLY A 241 -1.22 3.43 -11.50
C GLY A 241 -2.51 3.78 -10.78
N ILE A 242 -2.80 5.07 -10.65
CA ILE A 242 -3.98 5.58 -9.95
C ILE A 242 -4.89 6.27 -10.97
N ALA A 243 -6.11 5.73 -11.10
CA ALA A 243 -7.13 6.25 -11.98
C ALA A 243 -8.07 7.25 -11.25
N PRO A 244 -8.68 8.20 -11.97
CA PRO A 244 -9.65 9.12 -11.39
C PRO A 244 -10.86 8.36 -10.82
N VAL A 245 -11.35 8.80 -9.64
CA VAL A 245 -12.61 8.31 -9.05
C VAL A 245 -13.42 9.46 -8.47
N SER A 246 -14.72 9.26 -8.32
CA SER A 246 -15.64 10.28 -7.78
C SER A 246 -16.75 9.73 -6.89
N ASN A 247 -16.93 8.40 -6.85
CA ASN A 247 -18.07 7.75 -6.23
C ASN A 247 -17.65 6.81 -5.08
N PRO A 248 -17.65 7.28 -3.82
CA PRO A 248 -17.41 6.41 -2.67
C PRO A 248 -18.62 5.52 -2.37
N ILE A 249 -18.38 4.22 -2.21
CA ILE A 249 -19.41 3.22 -1.86
C ILE A 249 -19.20 2.75 -0.43
N HIS A 250 -20.26 2.76 0.37
CA HIS A 250 -20.26 2.39 1.78
C HIS A 250 -20.91 1.02 1.99
N LEU A 251 -20.21 -0.07 1.63
CA LEU A 251 -20.75 -1.43 1.69
C LEU A 251 -21.24 -1.80 3.10
N ASN A 252 -20.47 -1.47 4.14
CA ASN A 252 -20.88 -1.76 5.51
C ASN A 252 -22.11 -0.98 5.96
N ARG A 253 -22.34 0.25 5.45
CA ARG A 253 -23.60 0.98 5.68
C ARG A 253 -24.78 0.29 5.00
N LEU A 254 -24.58 -0.27 3.79
CA LEU A 254 -25.59 -1.08 3.09
C LEU A 254 -25.93 -2.33 3.91
N LEU A 255 -24.92 -3.13 4.28
CA LEU A 255 -25.10 -4.33 5.08
C LEU A 255 -25.76 -4.03 6.44
N ARG A 256 -25.41 -2.92 7.06
CA ARG A 256 -25.99 -2.51 8.35
C ARG A 256 -27.47 -2.16 8.26
N LYS A 257 -27.90 -1.42 7.22
CA LYS A 257 -29.31 -1.10 6.98
C LYS A 257 -30.17 -2.35 6.83
N GLU A 258 -29.58 -3.44 6.37
CA GLU A 258 -30.20 -4.74 6.19
C GLU A 258 -30.12 -5.67 7.43
N GLY A 259 -29.58 -5.15 8.54
CA GLY A 259 -29.46 -5.89 9.80
C GLY A 259 -28.40 -7.00 9.79
N LEU A 260 -27.37 -6.87 8.92
CA LEU A 260 -26.31 -7.87 8.78
C LEU A 260 -25.04 -7.49 9.58
N ILE A 261 -24.89 -6.23 9.95
CA ILE A 261 -23.75 -5.74 10.76
C ILE A 261 -24.16 -5.65 12.24
N GLN A 262 -23.33 -6.20 13.09
CA GLN A 262 -23.40 -6.02 14.54
C GLN A 262 -22.44 -4.93 14.98
N ILE A 263 -22.89 -4.09 15.91
CA ILE A 263 -22.07 -3.06 16.54
C ILE A 263 -22.12 -3.19 18.06
N ARG A 264 -21.08 -2.69 18.70
CA ARG A 264 -21.06 -2.41 20.14
C ARG A 264 -21.05 -0.90 20.35
N VAL A 265 -21.75 -0.43 21.35
CA VAL A 265 -21.73 1.00 21.75
C VAL A 265 -20.88 1.16 23.00
N GLU A 266 -19.78 1.89 22.86
CA GLU A 266 -18.85 2.16 23.96
C GLU A 266 -18.69 3.68 24.10
N ARG A 267 -18.98 4.21 25.29
CA ARG A 267 -18.95 5.66 25.58
C ARG A 267 -19.79 6.51 24.59
N GLY A 268 -20.88 5.94 24.11
CA GLY A 268 -21.78 6.61 23.14
C GLY A 268 -21.31 6.60 21.70
N LEU A 269 -20.19 5.90 21.40
CA LEU A 269 -19.66 5.73 20.03
C LEU A 269 -19.82 4.29 19.58
N GLU A 270 -19.98 4.10 18.29
CA GLU A 270 -20.19 2.79 17.68
C GLU A 270 -18.86 2.13 17.29
N LEU A 271 -18.71 0.86 17.62
CA LEU A 271 -17.60 0.01 17.23
C LEU A 271 -18.12 -1.17 16.41
N LEU A 272 -17.44 -1.50 15.32
CA LEU A 272 -17.76 -2.69 14.53
C LEU A 272 -17.44 -3.95 15.33
N ASP A 273 -18.41 -4.86 15.42
CA ASP A 273 -18.18 -6.24 15.86
C ASP A 273 -18.21 -7.15 14.62
N ALA A 274 -17.03 -7.32 13.99
CA ALA A 274 -16.94 -8.05 12.74
C ALA A 274 -17.29 -9.52 12.90
N ALA A 275 -16.88 -10.14 14.02
CA ALA A 275 -17.12 -11.56 14.28
C ALA A 275 -18.60 -11.86 14.60
N ALA A 276 -19.27 -10.95 15.30
CA ALA A 276 -20.71 -11.09 15.61
C ALA A 276 -21.63 -10.64 14.45
N SER A 277 -21.09 -10.00 13.43
CA SER A 277 -21.83 -9.61 12.22
C SER A 277 -22.16 -10.83 11.39
N LYS A 278 -23.37 -10.90 10.82
CA LYS A 278 -23.75 -11.97 9.87
C LYS A 278 -22.95 -11.90 8.58
N ALA A 279 -22.68 -10.67 8.11
CA ALA A 279 -21.78 -10.40 7.00
C ALA A 279 -21.10 -9.05 7.21
N VAL A 280 -19.83 -8.91 6.80
CA VAL A 280 -19.03 -7.71 6.94
C VAL A 280 -18.14 -7.50 5.72
N ALA A 281 -17.99 -6.26 5.28
CA ALA A 281 -17.10 -5.87 4.19
C ALA A 281 -15.78 -5.31 4.74
N ILE A 282 -14.67 -5.85 4.28
CA ILE A 282 -13.32 -5.29 4.51
C ILE A 282 -12.89 -4.61 3.23
N ALA A 283 -12.97 -3.29 3.22
CA ALA A 283 -12.71 -2.45 2.06
C ALA A 283 -11.23 -2.09 1.93
N ASP A 284 -10.73 -2.19 0.70
CA ASP A 284 -9.35 -1.86 0.35
C ASP A 284 -9.31 -1.22 -1.06
N HIS A 285 -9.43 0.12 -1.12
CA HIS A 285 -9.47 0.88 -2.38
C HIS A 285 -10.67 0.51 -3.29
N GLN A 286 -10.41 -0.04 -4.49
CA GLN A 286 -11.45 -0.46 -5.45
C GLN A 286 -11.86 -1.93 -5.31
N ILE A 287 -11.43 -2.58 -4.24
CA ILE A 287 -11.81 -3.96 -3.90
C ILE A 287 -12.35 -4.01 -2.48
N ALA A 288 -13.26 -4.96 -2.23
CA ALA A 288 -13.70 -5.29 -0.87
C ALA A 288 -13.92 -6.80 -0.74
N HIS A 289 -13.45 -7.36 0.36
CA HIS A 289 -13.74 -8.73 0.76
C HIS A 289 -14.99 -8.75 1.64
N ILE A 290 -15.99 -9.52 1.26
CA ILE A 290 -17.19 -9.76 2.06
C ILE A 290 -17.03 -11.11 2.78
N TYR A 291 -17.00 -11.06 4.10
CA TYR A 291 -16.96 -12.24 4.96
C TYR A 291 -18.36 -12.53 5.47
N ILE A 292 -18.85 -13.75 5.24
CA ILE A 292 -20.21 -14.18 5.60
C ILE A 292 -20.08 -15.16 6.76
N ASN A 293 -20.35 -14.68 7.98
CA ASN A 293 -20.28 -15.51 9.19
C ASN A 293 -21.55 -16.36 9.41
N ASP A 294 -22.70 -15.91 8.85
CA ASP A 294 -23.95 -16.67 8.84
C ASP A 294 -24.29 -17.09 7.40
N PRO A 295 -24.04 -18.36 7.03
CA PRO A 295 -24.31 -18.83 5.65
C PRO A 295 -25.76 -18.64 5.18
N SER A 296 -26.73 -18.53 6.10
CA SER A 296 -28.14 -18.35 5.76
C SER A 296 -28.43 -17.02 5.05
N VAL A 297 -27.52 -16.03 5.16
CA VAL A 297 -27.67 -14.72 4.52
C VAL A 297 -26.93 -14.58 3.19
N THR A 298 -26.25 -15.63 2.70
CA THR A 298 -25.39 -15.56 1.50
C THR A 298 -26.14 -15.05 0.28
N GLU A 299 -27.31 -15.60 -0.02
CA GLU A 299 -28.11 -15.19 -1.18
C GLU A 299 -28.69 -13.78 -1.00
N LYS A 300 -29.02 -13.39 0.23
CA LYS A 300 -29.42 -12.01 0.53
C LYS A 300 -28.27 -11.04 0.22
N VAL A 301 -27.04 -11.33 0.66
CA VAL A 301 -25.87 -10.50 0.40
C VAL A 301 -25.60 -10.40 -1.09
N LYS A 302 -25.59 -11.52 -1.82
CA LYS A 302 -25.42 -11.52 -3.28
C LYS A 302 -26.48 -10.66 -3.97
N SER A 303 -27.73 -10.77 -3.56
CA SER A 303 -28.83 -9.99 -4.11
C SER A 303 -28.70 -8.49 -3.85
N LEU A 304 -28.24 -8.08 -2.66
CA LEU A 304 -27.99 -6.68 -2.31
C LEU A 304 -26.88 -6.04 -3.14
N LEU A 305 -25.86 -6.82 -3.48
CA LEU A 305 -24.71 -6.34 -4.26
C LEU A 305 -25.00 -6.33 -5.76
N LYS A 306 -25.86 -7.26 -6.24
CA LYS A 306 -26.18 -7.41 -7.65
C LYS A 306 -26.89 -6.17 -8.18
N GLY A 307 -26.31 -5.52 -9.18
CA GLY A 307 -26.85 -4.30 -9.77
C GLY A 307 -26.71 -3.05 -8.90
N PHE A 308 -25.97 -3.12 -7.80
CA PHE A 308 -25.64 -1.93 -7.02
C PHE A 308 -24.72 -1.02 -7.84
N LYS A 309 -25.13 0.24 -7.98
CA LYS A 309 -24.39 1.22 -8.80
C LYS A 309 -22.97 1.39 -8.27
N GLY A 310 -21.99 1.23 -9.15
CA GLY A 310 -20.57 1.37 -8.81
C GLY A 310 -19.86 0.04 -8.51
N ILE A 311 -20.58 -1.10 -8.54
CA ILE A 311 -20.01 -2.45 -8.48
C ILE A 311 -19.92 -3.00 -9.90
N GLU A 312 -18.71 -3.40 -10.32
CA GLU A 312 -18.46 -4.02 -11.63
C GLU A 312 -18.53 -5.54 -11.55
N LEU A 313 -17.87 -6.16 -10.58
CA LEU A 313 -17.80 -7.61 -10.44
C LEU A 313 -18.09 -8.06 -8.99
N ILE A 314 -18.66 -9.23 -8.88
CA ILE A 314 -18.86 -9.96 -7.61
C ILE A 314 -18.33 -11.37 -7.85
N LEU A 315 -17.22 -11.71 -7.22
CA LEU A 315 -16.55 -12.99 -7.37
C LEU A 315 -16.89 -13.87 -6.16
N ASP A 316 -17.61 -14.95 -6.38
CA ASP A 316 -17.72 -16.03 -5.39
C ASP A 316 -16.47 -16.93 -5.42
N ARG A 317 -16.43 -17.95 -4.57
CA ARG A 317 -15.24 -18.80 -4.43
C ARG A 317 -14.80 -19.46 -5.74
N GLU A 318 -15.71 -19.78 -6.64
CA GLU A 318 -15.35 -20.36 -7.93
C GLU A 318 -14.76 -19.31 -8.87
N ALA A 319 -15.39 -18.14 -8.99
CA ALA A 319 -14.89 -17.04 -9.79
C ALA A 319 -13.54 -16.48 -9.26
N GLN A 320 -13.29 -16.52 -7.95
CA GLN A 320 -12.00 -16.12 -7.37
C GLN A 320 -10.81 -16.90 -7.92
N LYS A 321 -11.01 -18.18 -8.31
CA LYS A 321 -9.94 -19.02 -8.89
C LYS A 321 -9.45 -18.48 -10.22
N GLU A 322 -10.37 -18.03 -11.07
CA GLU A 322 -10.03 -17.42 -12.37
C GLU A 322 -9.24 -16.12 -12.22
N HIS A 323 -9.37 -15.46 -11.07
CA HIS A 323 -8.68 -14.23 -10.72
C HIS A 323 -7.49 -14.41 -9.78
N HIS A 324 -7.10 -15.65 -9.47
CA HIS A 324 -5.95 -16.01 -8.63
C HIS A 324 -5.96 -15.38 -7.23
N ILE A 325 -7.16 -15.28 -6.61
CA ILE A 325 -7.35 -14.70 -5.27
C ILE A 325 -8.08 -15.67 -4.31
N ASP A 326 -8.30 -16.92 -4.69
CA ASP A 326 -9.01 -17.95 -3.95
C ASP A 326 -8.18 -18.53 -2.79
N HIS A 327 -7.85 -17.72 -1.83
CA HIS A 327 -7.15 -18.12 -0.61
C HIS A 327 -8.11 -18.11 0.59
N GLU A 328 -7.80 -18.88 1.66
CA GLU A 328 -8.60 -18.92 2.90
C GLU A 328 -8.83 -17.56 3.55
N ARG A 329 -7.83 -16.63 3.42
CA ARG A 329 -7.92 -15.26 3.89
C ARG A 329 -8.85 -14.38 3.08
N ALA A 330 -9.18 -14.75 1.85
CA ALA A 330 -10.12 -13.99 1.03
C ALA A 330 -11.55 -14.05 1.60
N GLY A 331 -12.36 -13.05 1.29
CA GLY A 331 -13.79 -13.05 1.62
C GLY A 331 -14.56 -14.16 0.89
N ASP A 332 -15.73 -14.52 1.38
CA ASP A 332 -16.62 -15.45 0.69
C ASP A 332 -17.07 -14.89 -0.66
N LEU A 333 -17.18 -13.55 -0.73
CA LEU A 333 -17.30 -12.82 -1.98
C LEU A 333 -16.19 -11.76 -2.04
N VAL A 334 -15.67 -11.53 -3.24
CA VAL A 334 -14.79 -10.43 -3.54
C VAL A 334 -15.51 -9.47 -4.47
N VAL A 335 -15.63 -8.21 -4.08
CA VAL A 335 -16.38 -7.20 -4.82
C VAL A 335 -15.40 -6.21 -5.41
N ILE A 336 -15.54 -5.92 -6.71
CA ILE A 336 -14.69 -5.00 -7.44
C ILE A 336 -15.54 -3.80 -7.87
N ALA A 337 -15.06 -2.60 -7.57
CA ALA A 337 -15.71 -1.35 -7.97
C ALA A 337 -15.59 -1.12 -9.49
N ASP A 338 -16.51 -0.35 -10.04
CA ASP A 338 -16.36 0.18 -11.39
C ASP A 338 -15.23 1.23 -11.48
N LYS A 339 -14.96 1.71 -12.68
CA LYS A 339 -13.85 2.64 -12.93
C LYS A 339 -13.96 3.97 -12.17
N ASP A 340 -15.17 4.41 -11.82
CA ASP A 340 -15.44 5.71 -11.21
C ASP A 340 -15.65 5.62 -9.69
N SER A 341 -15.64 4.40 -9.14
CA SER A 341 -16.02 4.10 -7.74
C SER A 341 -14.89 3.49 -6.94
N TRP A 342 -15.01 3.59 -5.62
CA TRP A 342 -14.11 2.97 -4.64
C TRP A 342 -14.86 2.67 -3.33
N PHE A 343 -14.32 1.80 -2.45
CA PHE A 343 -15.00 1.35 -1.25
C PHE A 343 -14.44 2.00 0.01
N THR A 344 -15.34 2.40 0.93
CA THR A 344 -14.98 2.87 2.26
C THR A 344 -15.23 1.79 3.30
N TYR A 345 -14.56 1.89 4.46
CA TYR A 345 -14.81 1.02 5.61
C TYR A 345 -15.99 1.49 6.48
N TYR A 346 -16.65 2.61 6.17
CA TYR A 346 -17.66 3.26 7.01
C TYR A 346 -18.87 2.35 7.25
N PHE A 347 -19.13 2.06 8.53
CA PHE A 347 -20.25 1.21 8.98
C PHE A 347 -21.31 1.96 9.80
N TRP A 348 -20.95 3.10 10.43
CA TRP A 348 -21.88 3.94 11.18
C TRP A 348 -22.84 4.69 10.25
N LEU A 349 -24.09 4.91 10.71
CA LEU A 349 -25.12 5.60 9.93
C LEU A 349 -25.20 7.09 10.22
N ASP A 350 -24.73 7.53 11.40
CA ASP A 350 -24.63 8.92 11.82
C ASP A 350 -23.19 9.23 12.21
N ASP A 351 -22.62 10.27 11.64
CA ASP A 351 -21.23 10.69 11.90
C ASP A 351 -21.02 11.19 13.34
N ALA A 352 -22.10 11.53 14.07
CA ALA A 352 -22.01 11.92 15.47
C ALA A 352 -21.59 10.76 16.39
N VAL A 353 -21.91 9.51 16.00
CA VAL A 353 -21.59 8.30 16.75
C VAL A 353 -20.47 7.47 16.11
N ALA A 354 -19.80 8.02 15.10
CA ALA A 354 -18.64 7.37 14.47
C ALA A 354 -17.60 6.98 15.54
N PRO A 355 -16.87 5.85 15.35
CA PRO A 355 -15.85 5.41 16.32
C PRO A 355 -14.78 6.48 16.53
N ASP A 356 -14.19 6.51 17.72
CA ASP A 356 -13.20 7.54 18.10
C ASP A 356 -11.98 7.60 17.17
N TYR A 357 -11.58 6.44 16.61
CA TYR A 357 -10.49 6.34 15.66
C TYR A 357 -10.83 6.88 14.27
N ALA A 358 -12.12 7.02 13.90
CA ALA A 358 -12.53 7.41 12.54
C ALA A 358 -11.98 8.78 12.13
N ARG A 359 -11.86 9.70 13.11
CA ARG A 359 -11.33 11.05 12.89
C ARG A 359 -9.83 11.18 13.16
N CYS A 360 -9.12 10.06 13.35
CA CYS A 360 -7.69 10.01 13.64
C CYS A 360 -6.92 9.33 12.51
N VAL A 361 -5.62 9.56 12.45
CA VAL A 361 -4.69 8.73 11.68
C VAL A 361 -4.40 7.47 12.49
N ASP A 362 -5.09 6.39 12.19
CA ASP A 362 -4.94 5.10 12.90
C ASP A 362 -5.22 3.90 11.99
N ILE A 363 -4.24 3.57 11.14
CA ILE A 363 -4.34 2.55 10.10
C ILE A 363 -4.55 1.12 10.65
N HIS A 364 -4.26 0.88 11.93
CA HIS A 364 -4.37 -0.46 12.53
C HIS A 364 -5.70 -0.71 13.23
N LYS A 365 -6.43 0.36 13.63
CA LYS A 365 -7.73 0.21 14.29
C LYS A 365 -8.90 0.26 13.32
N LYS A 366 -8.71 0.90 12.16
CA LYS A 366 -9.75 0.99 11.13
C LYS A 366 -9.95 -0.38 10.48
N PRO A 367 -11.19 -0.86 10.38
CA PRO A 367 -11.49 -2.16 9.75
C PRO A 367 -11.56 -2.06 8.22
N GLY A 368 -10.59 -1.40 7.62
CA GLY A 368 -10.43 -1.18 6.19
C GLY A 368 -9.53 0.01 5.89
N TYR A 369 -9.19 0.17 4.63
CA TYR A 369 -8.36 1.27 4.16
C TYR A 369 -9.12 2.61 4.19
N ASP A 370 -8.46 3.68 4.63
CA ASP A 370 -9.04 5.01 4.72
C ASP A 370 -8.12 6.10 4.14
N PRO A 371 -8.22 6.39 2.85
CA PRO A 371 -7.42 7.45 2.22
C PRO A 371 -7.79 8.86 2.71
N VAL A 372 -8.95 9.02 3.35
CA VAL A 372 -9.38 10.31 3.92
C VAL A 372 -8.45 10.76 5.06
N GLU A 373 -7.66 9.85 5.63
CA GLU A 373 -6.58 10.18 6.57
C GLU A 373 -5.55 11.19 6.03
N MET A 374 -5.44 11.33 4.72
CA MET A 374 -4.55 12.32 4.10
C MET A 374 -5.09 13.76 4.19
N PHE A 375 -6.34 13.96 4.61
CA PHE A 375 -6.96 15.28 4.71
C PHE A 375 -7.05 15.75 6.16
N MET A 376 -7.24 17.05 6.32
CA MET A 376 -7.38 17.69 7.63
C MET A 376 -8.61 18.61 7.62
N THR A 377 -9.43 18.50 8.65
CA THR A 377 -10.63 19.35 8.80
C THR A 377 -10.27 20.84 8.89
N SER A 378 -9.23 21.18 9.69
CA SER A 378 -8.81 22.55 9.89
C SER A 378 -7.42 22.62 10.51
N LYS A 379 -6.57 23.52 9.98
CA LYS A 379 -5.24 23.81 10.56
C LYS A 379 -5.35 24.40 11.97
N ALA A 380 -6.38 25.21 12.24
CA ALA A 380 -6.64 25.79 13.55
C ALA A 380 -6.96 24.72 14.59
N ARG A 381 -7.81 23.71 14.24
CA ARG A 381 -8.12 22.58 15.12
C ARG A 381 -6.85 21.74 15.41
N ALA A 382 -6.06 21.44 14.40
CA ALA A 382 -4.81 20.71 14.56
C ALA A 382 -3.81 21.48 15.46
N GLY A 383 -3.66 22.78 15.26
CA GLY A 383 -2.82 23.65 16.10
C GLY A 383 -3.29 23.66 17.55
N TYR A 384 -4.59 23.80 17.81
CA TYR A 384 -5.17 23.72 19.15
C TYR A 384 -4.87 22.37 19.84
N LYS A 385 -5.08 21.25 19.11
CA LYS A 385 -4.77 19.90 19.62
C LYS A 385 -3.28 19.73 19.92
N LEU A 386 -2.41 20.27 19.08
CA LEU A 386 -0.97 20.25 19.29
C LEU A 386 -0.57 21.06 20.54
N MET A 387 -1.11 22.26 20.73
CA MET A 387 -0.88 23.06 21.94
C MET A 387 -1.30 22.29 23.21
N ARG A 388 -2.46 21.65 23.21
CA ARG A 388 -2.89 20.81 24.34
C ARG A 388 -1.90 19.66 24.62
N LYS A 389 -1.37 19.04 23.56
CA LYS A 389 -0.33 18.01 23.70
C LYS A 389 0.92 18.56 24.39
N LEU A 390 1.42 19.70 23.93
CA LEU A 390 2.61 20.34 24.47
C LEU A 390 2.42 20.77 25.95
N ALA A 391 1.19 21.15 26.31
CA ALA A 391 0.82 21.47 27.68
C ALA A 391 0.58 20.22 28.58
N GLY A 392 0.84 19.02 28.08
CA GLY A 392 0.73 17.77 28.88
C GLY A 392 -0.70 17.23 29.05
N PHE A 393 -1.70 17.81 28.38
CA PHE A 393 -3.08 17.28 28.48
C PHE A 393 -3.24 16.03 27.62
N ARG A 394 -4.10 15.10 28.09
CA ARG A 394 -4.61 14.03 27.23
C ARG A 394 -5.42 14.62 26.08
N TYR A 395 -5.18 14.14 24.85
CA TYR A 395 -5.87 14.63 23.66
C TYR A 395 -6.08 13.48 22.68
N VAL A 396 -7.12 13.60 21.88
CA VAL A 396 -7.33 12.79 20.69
C VAL A 396 -7.03 13.71 19.50
N MET A 397 -6.19 13.26 18.55
CA MET A 397 -5.87 14.01 17.34
C MET A 397 -6.96 13.77 16.28
N ASP A 398 -8.18 14.18 16.60
CA ASP A 398 -9.40 14.03 15.81
C ASP A 398 -9.53 15.13 14.73
N VAL A 399 -8.59 15.10 13.80
CA VAL A 399 -8.44 16.14 12.75
C VAL A 399 -8.82 15.66 11.35
N ILE A 400 -9.15 14.38 11.19
CA ILE A 400 -9.53 13.79 9.91
C ILE A 400 -11.02 14.03 9.64
N PRO A 401 -11.41 14.49 8.43
CA PRO A 401 -12.82 14.57 8.04
C PRO A 401 -13.40 13.16 7.84
N LEU A 402 -14.74 13.08 7.79
CA LEU A 402 -15.47 11.84 7.41
C LEU A 402 -16.11 11.97 6.02
N ASP A 403 -15.54 12.81 5.18
CA ASP A 403 -16.01 13.09 3.82
C ASP A 403 -15.23 12.30 2.79
N ALA A 404 -15.73 11.14 2.41
CA ALA A 404 -15.12 10.26 1.41
C ALA A 404 -15.11 10.88 0.00
N THR A 405 -15.91 11.90 -0.28
CA THR A 405 -15.96 12.58 -1.60
C THR A 405 -14.72 13.40 -1.90
N LEU A 406 -13.86 13.61 -0.89
CA LEU A 406 -12.55 14.28 -1.05
C LEU A 406 -11.56 13.50 -1.90
N ILE A 407 -11.69 12.17 -1.94
CA ILE A 407 -10.81 11.29 -2.72
C ILE A 407 -11.10 11.44 -4.21
N LYS A 408 -10.03 11.62 -5.01
CA LYS A 408 -10.10 11.86 -6.47
C LYS A 408 -9.38 10.81 -7.29
N GLY A 409 -8.57 9.95 -6.68
CA GLY A 409 -7.91 8.84 -7.35
C GLY A 409 -7.93 7.57 -6.50
N SER A 410 -7.96 6.42 -7.16
CA SER A 410 -7.91 5.11 -6.49
C SER A 410 -7.33 4.05 -7.41
N HIS A 411 -7.09 2.88 -6.85
CA HIS A 411 -6.54 1.70 -7.51
C HIS A 411 -7.13 0.43 -6.89
N GLY A 412 -6.68 -0.75 -7.32
CA GLY A 412 -7.12 -2.02 -6.74
C GLY A 412 -7.82 -2.95 -7.75
N ARG A 413 -8.52 -2.39 -8.74
CA ARG A 413 -9.17 -3.16 -9.82
C ARG A 413 -8.17 -3.55 -10.92
N THR A 414 -8.50 -4.57 -11.69
CA THR A 414 -7.63 -5.07 -12.78
C THR A 414 -8.02 -4.55 -14.17
N ASN A 415 -9.28 -4.23 -14.39
CA ASN A 415 -9.75 -3.69 -15.67
C ASN A 415 -9.48 -2.17 -15.72
N VAL A 416 -8.23 -1.77 -15.97
CA VAL A 416 -7.78 -0.38 -16.05
C VAL A 416 -7.25 -0.06 -17.45
N ALA A 417 -7.37 1.20 -17.87
CA ALA A 417 -6.79 1.65 -19.12
C ALA A 417 -5.25 1.54 -19.09
N ASP A 418 -4.64 1.26 -20.24
CA ASP A 418 -3.19 1.02 -20.36
C ASP A 418 -2.33 2.17 -19.79
N GLU A 419 -2.83 3.39 -19.85
CA GLU A 419 -2.16 4.57 -19.31
C GLU A 419 -2.09 4.60 -17.78
N TYR A 420 -2.98 3.86 -17.09
CA TYR A 420 -3.02 3.73 -15.62
C TYR A 420 -2.49 2.38 -15.12
N LYS A 421 -1.98 1.52 -15.99
CA LYS A 421 -1.30 0.29 -15.55
C LYS A 421 0.03 0.64 -14.91
N ALA A 422 0.48 -0.24 -14.01
CA ALA A 422 1.85 -0.25 -13.52
C ALA A 422 2.85 -0.34 -14.69
N VAL A 423 4.05 0.17 -14.48
CA VAL A 423 5.11 0.18 -15.49
C VAL A 423 6.37 -0.52 -15.00
N LEU A 424 7.07 -1.12 -15.93
CA LEU A 424 8.42 -1.65 -15.80
C LEU A 424 9.33 -0.90 -16.78
N ILE A 425 10.44 -0.35 -16.29
CA ILE A 425 11.45 0.36 -17.08
C ILE A 425 12.79 -0.36 -16.92
N THR A 426 13.32 -0.90 -18.00
CA THR A 426 14.57 -1.68 -18.06
C THR A 426 15.33 -1.37 -19.34
N ASP A 427 16.60 -1.78 -19.38
CA ASP A 427 17.42 -1.69 -20.60
C ASP A 427 16.99 -2.72 -21.67
N GLU A 428 16.39 -3.83 -21.26
CA GLU A 428 15.97 -4.92 -22.14
C GLU A 428 14.47 -4.84 -22.49
N PRO A 429 14.08 -5.11 -23.73
CA PRO A 429 12.68 -5.13 -24.12
C PRO A 429 11.95 -6.33 -23.50
N GLN A 430 10.79 -6.07 -22.86
CA GLN A 430 9.91 -7.07 -22.27
C GLN A 430 8.57 -7.24 -23.03
N GLY A 431 8.48 -6.71 -24.26
CA GLY A 431 7.25 -6.68 -25.02
C GLY A 431 6.36 -5.47 -24.65
N LYS A 432 5.06 -5.53 -25.02
CA LYS A 432 4.11 -4.45 -24.69
C LYS A 432 3.58 -4.54 -23.27
N THR A 433 3.38 -5.76 -22.79
CA THR A 433 2.89 -6.08 -21.44
C THR A 433 3.65 -7.25 -20.86
N ILE A 434 3.75 -7.32 -19.55
CA ILE A 434 4.34 -8.41 -18.79
C ILE A 434 3.39 -8.84 -17.66
N GLN A 435 3.34 -10.15 -17.36
CA GLN A 435 2.57 -10.63 -16.22
C GLN A 435 3.24 -10.24 -14.89
N PRO A 436 2.49 -9.95 -13.84
CA PRO A 436 3.07 -9.54 -12.56
C PRO A 436 3.96 -10.63 -11.93
N THR A 437 3.67 -11.90 -12.16
CA THR A 437 4.49 -13.04 -11.71
C THR A 437 5.83 -13.11 -12.43
N ASP A 438 5.92 -12.66 -13.69
CA ASP A 438 7.15 -12.69 -14.48
C ASP A 438 8.15 -11.60 -14.04
N ILE A 439 7.74 -10.64 -13.21
CA ILE A 439 8.64 -9.66 -12.61
C ILE A 439 9.72 -10.34 -11.77
N PHE A 440 9.38 -11.44 -11.08
CA PHE A 440 10.37 -12.25 -10.37
C PHE A 440 11.46 -12.77 -11.31
N ASP A 441 11.06 -13.38 -12.42
CA ASP A 441 12.02 -13.96 -13.38
C ASP A 441 12.83 -12.88 -14.09
N MET A 442 12.23 -11.73 -14.37
CA MET A 442 12.92 -10.57 -14.91
C MET A 442 14.00 -10.06 -13.94
N MET A 443 13.67 -9.84 -12.65
CA MET A 443 14.67 -9.48 -11.63
C MET A 443 15.76 -10.54 -11.51
N TRP A 444 15.37 -11.81 -11.56
CA TRP A 444 16.30 -12.96 -11.52
C TRP A 444 17.29 -12.96 -12.68
N GLN A 445 16.83 -12.67 -13.91
CA GLN A 445 17.71 -12.56 -15.08
C GLN A 445 18.73 -11.44 -14.93
N HIS A 446 18.34 -10.28 -14.37
CA HIS A 446 19.28 -9.19 -14.08
C HIS A 446 20.34 -9.58 -13.06
N LEU A 447 19.99 -10.35 -12.03
CA LEU A 447 20.93 -10.87 -11.04
C LEU A 447 21.96 -11.85 -11.65
N LEU A 448 21.61 -12.55 -12.73
CA LEU A 448 22.46 -13.55 -13.36
C LEU A 448 23.42 -12.98 -14.43
N LYS A 449 23.27 -11.71 -14.85
CA LYS A 449 24.22 -11.04 -15.75
C LYS A 449 25.60 -10.94 -15.09
#